data_939d5c0f320c69093709ab572d14f707
#
_entry.id   939d5c0f320c69093709ab572d14f707
#
_cell.length_a   1.000
_cell.length_b   1.000
_cell.length_c   1.000
_cell.angle_alpha   90.00
_cell.angle_beta   90.00
_cell.angle_gamma   90.00
#
_symmetry.space_group_name_H-M   'P 1'
#
loop_
_entity.id
_entity.type
_entity.pdbx_description
1 polymer ?
#
loop_
_entity_poly.entity_id
_entity_poly.type
_entity_poly.pdbx_seq_one_letter_code
_entity_poly.pdbx_strand_id
1 'polypeptide(L)'
;MNDISALPFAGDAVVLHQLNLSLGRGAARVHILRDIDLAIRRGEALALLGPSGSGKSTLLMVMTGLEQPDSGSVIVAGEDLRKLDEDGLARFRGRHIGIVFQAFHLIPTMTALENVAVPLELAGASDAFARAERELAAVGLSQRLGHYPAELSGGEQQRVALARALAPNPTIIVADEPTGNLDETTGAEIIELLFRGQRRHGTTLVLVTHDTALAARCGRIVRLRSGRIDGESMP
;
A
#
# COMPACT_ATOMS: atom_id res chain seq x y z
N MET A 1 -28.46 -9.68 16.15
CA MET A 1 -28.44 -8.39 15.45
C MET A 1 -27.50 -7.50 16.27
N ASN A 2 -26.20 -7.54 16.02
CA ASN A 2 -25.25 -6.69 16.71
C ASN A 2 -25.22 -5.34 16.00
N ASP A 3 -25.50 -4.33 16.75
CA ASP A 3 -25.59 -2.94 16.33
C ASP A 3 -24.22 -2.43 15.88
N ILE A 4 -24.04 -2.27 14.57
CA ILE A 4 -22.80 -1.76 13.94
C ILE A 4 -22.75 -0.21 14.03
N SER A 5 -23.71 0.42 14.72
CA SER A 5 -23.86 1.88 14.77
C SER A 5 -22.89 2.61 15.71
N ALA A 6 -21.96 1.90 16.37
CA ALA A 6 -21.07 2.48 17.39
C ALA A 6 -19.57 2.49 17.02
N LEU A 7 -19.19 2.26 15.75
CA LEU A 7 -17.79 2.42 15.36
C LEU A 7 -17.50 3.86 14.92
N PRO A 8 -16.48 4.52 15.46
CA PRO A 8 -16.14 5.92 15.12
C PRO A 8 -15.43 5.97 13.75
N PHE A 9 -16.20 5.95 12.64
CA PHE A 9 -15.66 5.98 11.28
C PHE A 9 -15.16 7.35 10.79
N ALA A 10 -15.43 8.43 11.53
CA ALA A 10 -15.20 9.80 11.04
C ALA A 10 -13.72 10.20 10.91
N GLY A 11 -12.78 9.38 11.42
CA GLY A 11 -11.33 9.68 11.43
C GLY A 11 -10.41 8.58 10.89
N ASP A 12 -10.94 7.40 10.55
CA ASP A 12 -10.13 6.26 10.17
C ASP A 12 -10.03 6.11 8.64
N ALA A 13 -8.83 5.74 8.17
CA ALA A 13 -8.58 5.42 6.77
C ALA A 13 -8.89 3.95 6.48
N VAL A 14 -8.64 3.06 7.45
CA VAL A 14 -8.91 1.62 7.37
C VAL A 14 -9.55 1.15 8.66
N VAL A 15 -10.60 0.33 8.56
CA VAL A 15 -11.19 -0.40 9.68
C VAL A 15 -11.43 -1.85 9.25
N LEU A 16 -10.78 -2.77 9.92
CA LEU A 16 -10.98 -4.21 9.79
C LEU A 16 -11.62 -4.72 11.08
N HIS A 17 -12.66 -5.53 10.96
CA HIS A 17 -13.32 -6.10 12.13
C HIS A 17 -13.60 -7.59 11.93
N GLN A 18 -13.10 -8.40 12.89
CA GLN A 18 -13.20 -9.87 12.91
C GLN A 18 -12.86 -10.51 11.55
N LEU A 19 -11.81 -9.98 10.92
CA LEU A 19 -11.42 -10.38 9.56
C LEU A 19 -10.80 -11.78 9.57
N ASN A 20 -11.34 -12.67 8.75
CA ASN A 20 -10.83 -14.02 8.56
C ASN A 20 -10.62 -14.31 7.07
N LEU A 21 -9.51 -14.97 6.74
CA LEU A 21 -9.21 -15.39 5.37
C LEU A 21 -8.45 -16.70 5.34
N SER A 22 -8.92 -17.61 4.50
CA SER A 22 -8.23 -18.86 4.18
C SER A 22 -7.92 -18.91 2.69
N LEU A 23 -6.72 -19.30 2.32
CA LEU A 23 -6.29 -19.48 0.94
C LEU A 23 -6.10 -20.95 0.60
N GLY A 24 -6.23 -21.30 -0.70
CA GLY A 24 -6.13 -22.67 -1.19
C GLY A 24 -7.49 -23.36 -1.33
N ARG A 25 -7.48 -24.62 -1.77
CA ARG A 25 -8.69 -25.41 -2.01
C ARG A 25 -8.60 -26.79 -1.35
N GLY A 26 -9.74 -27.31 -0.91
CA GLY A 26 -9.84 -28.65 -0.33
C GLY A 26 -8.88 -28.86 0.85
N ALA A 27 -8.12 -29.94 0.85
CA ALA A 27 -7.16 -30.28 1.91
C ALA A 27 -5.95 -29.33 2.00
N ALA A 28 -5.69 -28.54 0.97
CA ALA A 28 -4.62 -27.54 0.96
C ALA A 28 -5.11 -26.14 1.40
N ARG A 29 -6.34 -26.02 1.91
CA ARG A 29 -6.84 -24.74 2.43
C ARG A 29 -6.17 -24.41 3.76
N VAL A 30 -5.51 -23.23 3.80
CA VAL A 30 -4.78 -22.73 4.96
C VAL A 30 -5.44 -21.45 5.48
N HIS A 31 -5.75 -21.41 6.76
CA HIS A 31 -6.29 -20.21 7.43
C HIS A 31 -5.15 -19.23 7.69
N ILE A 32 -5.09 -18.16 6.89
CA ILE A 32 -3.99 -17.18 6.85
C ILE A 32 -4.23 -16.04 7.82
N LEU A 33 -5.43 -15.44 7.79
CA LEU A 33 -5.79 -14.33 8.70
C LEU A 33 -6.90 -14.80 9.65
N ARG A 34 -6.74 -14.47 10.93
CA ARG A 34 -7.55 -15.03 12.01
C ARG A 34 -7.98 -13.94 12.97
N ASP A 35 -9.27 -13.59 12.92
CA ASP A 35 -9.92 -12.63 13.81
C ASP A 35 -9.12 -11.31 13.91
N ILE A 36 -8.79 -10.72 12.75
CA ILE A 36 -8.05 -9.45 12.70
C ILE A 36 -9.01 -8.29 12.98
N ASP A 37 -8.73 -7.55 14.04
CA ASP A 37 -9.30 -6.25 14.36
C ASP A 37 -8.21 -5.19 14.26
N LEU A 38 -8.38 -4.19 13.37
CA LEU A 38 -7.39 -3.13 13.14
C LEU A 38 -8.09 -1.86 12.67
N ALA A 39 -7.81 -0.74 13.32
CA ALA A 39 -8.18 0.58 12.84
C ALA A 39 -6.91 1.41 12.56
N ILE A 40 -6.86 2.12 11.44
CA ILE A 40 -5.74 2.98 11.03
C ILE A 40 -6.30 4.38 10.78
N ARG A 41 -5.80 5.38 11.49
CA ARG A 41 -6.27 6.76 11.37
C ARG A 41 -5.80 7.38 10.04
N ARG A 42 -6.57 8.36 9.55
CA ARG A 42 -6.16 9.15 8.38
C ARG A 42 -4.86 9.90 8.67
N GLY A 43 -3.93 9.86 7.69
CA GLY A 43 -2.61 10.49 7.81
C GLY A 43 -1.63 9.76 8.73
N GLU A 44 -2.03 8.67 9.37
CA GLU A 44 -1.15 7.83 10.18
C GLU A 44 -0.10 7.13 9.32
N ALA A 45 1.12 6.97 9.85
CA ALA A 45 2.11 6.04 9.34
C ALA A 45 2.18 4.84 10.29
N LEU A 46 1.71 3.68 9.82
CA LEU A 46 1.68 2.43 10.56
C LEU A 46 2.66 1.43 9.95
N ALA A 47 3.48 0.80 10.80
CA ALA A 47 4.29 -0.35 10.40
C ALA A 47 3.57 -1.67 10.74
N LEU A 48 3.50 -2.57 9.76
CA LEU A 48 3.07 -3.95 9.95
C LEU A 48 4.31 -4.84 10.01
N LEU A 49 4.69 -5.27 11.19
CA LEU A 49 5.88 -6.06 11.48
C LEU A 49 5.53 -7.53 11.71
N GLY A 50 6.37 -8.43 11.28
CA GLY A 50 6.21 -9.87 11.54
C GLY A 50 7.13 -10.74 10.69
N PRO A 51 7.32 -12.02 11.07
CA PRO A 51 8.14 -12.95 10.30
C PRO A 51 7.55 -13.22 8.92
N SER A 52 8.36 -13.81 8.02
CA SER A 52 7.87 -14.30 6.74
C SER A 52 6.75 -15.33 6.96
N GLY A 53 5.71 -15.29 6.13
CA GLY A 53 4.56 -16.19 6.25
C GLY A 53 3.57 -15.84 7.38
N SER A 54 3.74 -14.73 8.10
CA SER A 54 2.78 -14.34 9.16
C SER A 54 1.44 -13.82 8.65
N GLY A 55 1.30 -13.55 7.34
CA GLY A 55 0.06 -13.05 6.72
C GLY A 55 0.09 -11.57 6.34
N LYS A 56 1.24 -10.87 6.45
CA LYS A 56 1.35 -9.42 6.18
C LYS A 56 0.90 -9.03 4.77
N SER A 57 1.49 -9.63 3.74
CA SER A 57 1.13 -9.34 2.34
C SER A 57 -0.33 -9.73 2.04
N THR A 58 -0.82 -10.81 2.66
CA THR A 58 -2.24 -11.20 2.54
C THR A 58 -3.16 -10.16 3.17
N LEU A 59 -2.79 -9.62 4.33
CA LEU A 59 -3.55 -8.53 4.97
C LEU A 59 -3.55 -7.27 4.09
N LEU A 60 -2.42 -6.95 3.45
CA LEU A 60 -2.36 -5.86 2.47
C LEU A 60 -3.29 -6.10 1.28
N MET A 61 -3.32 -7.33 0.72
CA MET A 61 -4.20 -7.66 -0.41
C MET A 61 -5.66 -7.45 -0.03
N VAL A 62 -6.07 -7.80 1.19
CA VAL A 62 -7.43 -7.55 1.68
C VAL A 62 -7.71 -6.06 1.85
N MET A 63 -6.80 -5.29 2.47
CA MET A 63 -6.97 -3.84 2.65
C MET A 63 -7.02 -3.08 1.32
N THR A 64 -6.39 -3.61 0.28
CA THR A 64 -6.39 -2.99 -1.06
C THR A 64 -7.50 -3.51 -1.98
N GLY A 65 -8.34 -4.45 -1.51
CA GLY A 65 -9.40 -5.06 -2.31
C GLY A 65 -8.86 -5.94 -3.45
N LEU A 66 -7.66 -6.48 -3.32
CA LEU A 66 -7.08 -7.48 -4.24
C LEU A 66 -7.47 -8.91 -3.83
N GLU A 67 -7.84 -9.11 -2.57
CA GLU A 67 -8.32 -10.38 -2.03
C GLU A 67 -9.57 -10.14 -1.18
N GLN A 68 -10.54 -11.03 -1.26
CA GLN A 68 -11.77 -10.94 -0.48
C GLN A 68 -11.70 -11.86 0.75
N PRO A 69 -12.04 -11.37 1.95
CA PRO A 69 -12.04 -12.19 3.15
C PRO A 69 -13.19 -13.20 3.17
N ASP A 70 -13.00 -14.32 3.87
CA ASP A 70 -14.06 -15.30 4.14
C ASP A 70 -15.16 -14.68 5.02
N SER A 71 -14.77 -13.88 6.02
CA SER A 71 -15.71 -13.22 6.95
C SER A 71 -15.10 -11.95 7.55
N GLY A 72 -15.91 -11.20 8.28
CA GLY A 72 -15.54 -9.93 8.89
C GLY A 72 -15.92 -8.73 8.01
N SER A 73 -15.49 -7.53 8.33
CA SER A 73 -15.71 -6.32 7.54
C SER A 73 -14.39 -5.64 7.16
N VAL A 74 -14.38 -4.99 5.99
CA VAL A 74 -13.24 -4.26 5.42
C VAL A 74 -13.73 -2.92 4.94
N ILE A 75 -13.53 -1.90 5.75
CA ILE A 75 -13.89 -0.52 5.42
C ILE A 75 -12.62 0.27 5.18
N VAL A 76 -12.46 0.83 3.98
CA VAL A 76 -11.29 1.55 3.55
C VAL A 76 -11.71 2.85 2.89
N ALA A 77 -11.12 3.97 3.28
CA ALA A 77 -11.50 5.31 2.83
C ALA A 77 -13.01 5.61 3.01
N GLY A 78 -13.67 4.93 3.95
CA GLY A 78 -15.11 5.06 4.22
C GLY A 78 -16.01 4.13 3.40
N GLU A 79 -15.46 3.33 2.49
CA GLU A 79 -16.21 2.37 1.67
C GLU A 79 -16.04 0.93 2.18
N ASP A 80 -17.13 0.17 2.22
CA ASP A 80 -17.12 -1.26 2.55
C ASP A 80 -16.76 -2.06 1.28
N LEU A 81 -15.51 -2.54 1.21
CA LEU A 81 -14.98 -3.21 0.02
C LEU A 81 -15.72 -4.52 -0.32
N ARG A 82 -16.35 -5.14 0.66
CA ARG A 82 -17.12 -6.38 0.44
C ARG A 82 -18.43 -6.17 -0.34
N LYS A 83 -18.88 -4.92 -0.45
CA LYS A 83 -20.10 -4.55 -1.20
C LYS A 83 -19.82 -4.15 -2.62
N LEU A 84 -18.54 -4.02 -3.01
CA LEU A 84 -18.13 -3.65 -4.35
C LEU A 84 -17.97 -4.90 -5.21
N ASP A 85 -18.40 -4.81 -6.47
CA ASP A 85 -18.06 -5.76 -7.52
C ASP A 85 -16.61 -5.52 -8.02
N GLU A 86 -16.12 -6.37 -8.92
CA GLU A 86 -14.75 -6.27 -9.46
C GLU A 86 -14.47 -4.90 -10.12
N ASP A 87 -15.42 -4.37 -10.87
CA ASP A 87 -15.29 -3.04 -11.49
C ASP A 87 -15.29 -1.93 -10.45
N GLY A 88 -16.11 -2.05 -9.42
CA GLY A 88 -16.12 -1.15 -8.26
C GLY A 88 -14.80 -1.18 -7.51
N LEU A 89 -14.26 -2.37 -7.23
CA LEU A 89 -12.95 -2.55 -6.60
C LEU A 89 -11.82 -1.97 -7.47
N ALA A 90 -11.85 -2.16 -8.79
CA ALA A 90 -10.85 -1.58 -9.69
C ALA A 90 -10.88 -0.04 -9.66
N ARG A 91 -12.07 0.57 -9.76
CA ARG A 91 -12.24 2.02 -9.62
C ARG A 91 -11.83 2.55 -8.25
N PHE A 92 -12.18 1.82 -7.18
CA PHE A 92 -11.78 2.13 -5.81
C PHE A 92 -10.25 2.15 -5.67
N ARG A 93 -9.55 1.09 -6.12
CA ARG A 93 -8.09 1.02 -6.10
C ARG A 93 -7.47 2.19 -6.84
N GLY A 94 -7.90 2.45 -8.07
CA GLY A 94 -7.38 3.55 -8.90
C GLY A 94 -7.51 4.93 -8.25
N ARG A 95 -8.51 5.13 -7.39
CA ARG A 95 -8.78 6.41 -6.71
C ARG A 95 -8.12 6.55 -5.35
N HIS A 96 -8.11 5.47 -4.55
CA HIS A 96 -7.81 5.55 -3.13
C HIS A 96 -6.52 4.86 -2.71
N ILE A 97 -5.96 3.96 -3.54
CA ILE A 97 -4.85 3.10 -3.15
C ILE A 97 -3.62 3.35 -4.02
N GLY A 98 -2.49 3.67 -3.40
CA GLY A 98 -1.17 3.60 -4.00
C GLY A 98 -0.43 2.37 -3.46
N ILE A 99 0.21 1.58 -4.33
CA ILE A 99 0.96 0.41 -3.91
C ILE A 99 2.41 0.51 -4.38
N VAL A 100 3.33 0.32 -3.44
CA VAL A 100 4.77 0.21 -3.68
C VAL A 100 5.20 -1.20 -3.32
N PHE A 101 5.62 -1.98 -4.31
CA PHE A 101 6.05 -3.37 -4.14
C PHE A 101 7.58 -3.48 -4.06
N GLN A 102 8.06 -4.55 -3.46
CA GLN A 102 9.49 -4.91 -3.45
C GLN A 102 10.05 -5.10 -4.87
N ALA A 103 9.29 -5.69 -5.79
CA ALA A 103 9.71 -6.00 -7.16
C ALA A 103 9.34 -4.91 -8.18
N PHE A 104 9.08 -3.67 -7.75
CA PHE A 104 8.76 -2.47 -8.55
C PHE A 104 7.48 -2.59 -9.40
N HIS A 105 7.27 -3.70 -10.09
CA HIS A 105 6.13 -3.98 -10.99
C HIS A 105 5.89 -2.86 -12.01
N LEU A 106 6.97 -2.36 -12.62
CA LEU A 106 6.86 -1.43 -13.74
C LEU A 106 6.44 -2.19 -15.00
N ILE A 107 5.71 -1.52 -15.86
CA ILE A 107 5.34 -2.04 -17.19
C ILE A 107 6.57 -1.89 -18.08
N PRO A 108 7.20 -3.01 -18.52
CA PRO A 108 8.53 -2.97 -19.13
C PRO A 108 8.55 -2.32 -20.52
N THR A 109 7.40 -2.24 -21.19
CA THR A 109 7.22 -1.61 -22.52
C THR A 109 6.83 -0.14 -22.45
N MET A 110 6.75 0.44 -21.26
CA MET A 110 6.44 1.84 -21.01
C MET A 110 7.63 2.57 -20.40
N THR A 111 7.82 3.81 -20.77
CA THR A 111 8.83 4.70 -20.18
C THR A 111 8.51 4.99 -18.71
N ALA A 112 9.43 5.63 -17.98
CA ALA A 112 9.20 6.08 -16.60
C ALA A 112 7.99 7.04 -16.54
N LEU A 113 7.89 7.98 -17.48
CA LEU A 113 6.78 8.93 -17.55
C LEU A 113 5.45 8.23 -17.77
N GLU A 114 5.37 7.30 -18.73
CA GLU A 114 4.17 6.53 -19.03
C GLU A 114 3.75 5.64 -17.86
N ASN A 115 4.70 4.96 -17.21
CA ASN A 115 4.42 4.15 -16.01
C ASN A 115 3.73 4.97 -14.90
N VAL A 116 4.12 6.23 -14.72
CA VAL A 116 3.51 7.11 -13.70
C VAL A 116 2.20 7.73 -14.20
N ALA A 117 2.06 7.94 -15.51
CA ALA A 117 0.86 8.53 -16.12
C ALA A 117 -0.32 7.53 -16.17
N VAL A 118 -0.06 6.21 -16.37
CA VAL A 118 -1.11 5.19 -16.54
C VAL A 118 -2.24 5.26 -15.50
N PRO A 119 -1.99 5.28 -14.19
CA PRO A 119 -3.10 5.33 -13.22
C PRO A 119 -3.92 6.62 -13.33
N LEU A 120 -3.32 7.71 -13.76
CA LEU A 120 -3.99 8.99 -13.96
C LEU A 120 -4.85 8.97 -15.22
N GLU A 121 -4.35 8.39 -16.33
CA GLU A 121 -5.10 8.22 -17.58
C GLU A 121 -6.31 7.31 -17.37
N LEU A 122 -6.14 6.19 -16.66
CA LEU A 122 -7.23 5.28 -16.30
C LEU A 122 -8.28 5.96 -15.41
N ALA A 123 -7.89 6.95 -14.61
CA ALA A 123 -8.81 7.78 -13.82
C ALA A 123 -9.44 8.93 -14.65
N GLY A 124 -9.09 9.09 -15.94
CA GLY A 124 -9.61 10.11 -16.83
C GLY A 124 -9.03 11.52 -16.58
N ALA A 125 -7.85 11.62 -15.95
CA ALA A 125 -7.23 12.93 -15.70
C ALA A 125 -6.70 13.54 -16.99
N SER A 126 -7.16 14.74 -17.33
CA SER A 126 -6.74 15.48 -18.55
C SER A 126 -5.29 15.98 -18.47
N ASP A 127 -4.70 16.06 -17.26
CA ASP A 127 -3.34 16.52 -17.00
C ASP A 127 -2.40 15.38 -16.56
N ALA A 128 -2.72 14.10 -16.93
CA ALA A 128 -2.02 12.91 -16.49
C ALA A 128 -0.49 13.00 -16.63
N PHE A 129 -0.01 13.34 -17.82
CA PHE A 129 1.43 13.45 -18.10
C PHE A 129 2.10 14.60 -17.33
N ALA A 130 1.45 15.75 -17.22
CA ALA A 130 1.99 16.86 -16.45
C ALA A 130 2.07 16.56 -14.94
N ARG A 131 1.12 15.78 -14.40
CA ARG A 131 1.19 15.28 -13.01
C ARG A 131 2.28 14.24 -12.86
N ALA A 132 2.38 13.30 -13.79
CA ALA A 132 3.42 12.28 -13.79
C ALA A 132 4.83 12.89 -13.80
N GLU A 133 5.06 13.90 -14.63
CA GLU A 133 6.33 14.63 -14.69
C GLU A 133 6.67 15.32 -13.36
N ARG A 134 5.69 15.98 -12.72
CA ARG A 134 5.87 16.59 -11.40
C ARG A 134 6.24 15.56 -10.31
N GLU A 135 5.59 14.40 -10.33
CA GLU A 135 5.91 13.34 -9.35
C GLU A 135 7.28 12.71 -9.60
N LEU A 136 7.67 12.50 -10.86
CA LEU A 136 9.03 12.06 -11.20
C LEU A 136 10.09 13.08 -10.81
N ALA A 137 9.83 14.36 -11.01
CA ALA A 137 10.72 15.43 -10.54
C ALA A 137 10.87 15.43 -9.01
N ALA A 138 9.78 15.18 -8.27
CA ALA A 138 9.78 15.13 -6.81
C ALA A 138 10.61 13.97 -6.23
N VAL A 139 10.81 12.90 -7.01
CA VAL A 139 11.69 11.77 -6.65
C VAL A 139 13.07 11.84 -7.31
N GLY A 140 13.40 12.98 -7.97
CA GLY A 140 14.73 13.24 -8.56
C GLY A 140 14.96 12.58 -9.92
N LEU A 141 13.90 12.31 -10.70
CA LEU A 141 13.98 11.62 -11.98
C LEU A 141 13.63 12.50 -13.20
N SER A 142 13.76 13.82 -13.10
CA SER A 142 13.48 14.76 -14.21
C SER A 142 14.26 14.44 -15.49
N GLN A 143 15.45 13.84 -15.38
CA GLN A 143 16.31 13.48 -16.52
C GLN A 143 16.09 12.04 -17.00
N ARG A 144 15.10 11.33 -16.46
CA ARG A 144 14.82 9.91 -16.74
C ARG A 144 13.42 9.66 -17.32
N LEU A 145 12.68 10.69 -17.67
CA LEU A 145 11.28 10.61 -18.11
C LEU A 145 11.07 9.62 -19.27
N GLY A 146 11.95 9.64 -20.26
CA GLY A 146 11.88 8.81 -21.45
C GLY A 146 12.58 7.44 -21.34
N HIS A 147 13.18 7.09 -20.19
CA HIS A 147 13.87 5.81 -20.03
C HIS A 147 12.87 4.67 -19.75
N TYR A 148 13.16 3.51 -20.35
CA TYR A 148 12.45 2.27 -20.06
C TYR A 148 12.99 1.61 -18.77
N PRO A 149 12.20 0.76 -18.08
CA PRO A 149 12.65 0.08 -16.87
C PRO A 149 14.01 -0.62 -16.98
N ALA A 150 14.30 -1.23 -18.14
CA ALA A 150 15.57 -1.92 -18.39
C ALA A 150 16.80 -0.98 -18.42
N GLU A 151 16.58 0.33 -18.60
CA GLU A 151 17.63 1.35 -18.65
C GLU A 151 17.83 2.05 -17.30
N LEU A 152 17.02 1.69 -16.29
CA LEU A 152 17.01 2.28 -14.95
C LEU A 152 17.67 1.33 -13.94
N SER A 153 18.45 1.89 -13.02
CA SER A 153 18.92 1.15 -11.83
C SER A 153 17.76 0.71 -10.95
N GLY A 154 17.97 -0.25 -10.06
CA GLY A 154 16.95 -0.71 -9.13
C GLY A 154 16.36 0.41 -8.26
N GLY A 155 17.22 1.32 -7.78
CA GLY A 155 16.79 2.50 -7.02
C GLY A 155 15.97 3.49 -7.87
N GLU A 156 16.35 3.70 -9.15
CA GLU A 156 15.56 4.53 -10.07
C GLU A 156 14.20 3.88 -10.38
N GLN A 157 14.15 2.56 -10.60
CA GLN A 157 12.89 1.83 -10.80
C GLN A 157 11.97 1.96 -9.58
N GLN A 158 12.51 1.86 -8.36
CA GLN A 158 11.73 2.03 -7.13
C GLN A 158 11.22 3.46 -6.97
N ARG A 159 12.00 4.48 -7.37
CA ARG A 159 11.55 5.86 -7.40
C ARG A 159 10.41 6.07 -8.40
N VAL A 160 10.45 5.44 -9.58
CA VAL A 160 9.34 5.43 -10.54
C VAL A 160 8.09 4.77 -9.93
N ALA A 161 8.24 3.60 -9.27
CA ALA A 161 7.13 2.92 -8.60
C ALA A 161 6.51 3.77 -7.48
N LEU A 162 7.33 4.48 -6.71
CA LEU A 162 6.87 5.44 -5.69
C LEU A 162 6.12 6.62 -6.30
N ALA A 163 6.67 7.23 -7.36
CA ALA A 163 6.01 8.32 -8.09
C ALA A 163 4.65 7.87 -8.65
N ARG A 164 4.58 6.67 -9.25
CA ARG A 164 3.34 6.06 -9.74
C ARG A 164 2.30 5.88 -8.64
N ALA A 165 2.73 5.40 -7.48
CA ALA A 165 1.83 5.20 -6.34
C ALA A 165 1.27 6.52 -5.78
N LEU A 166 2.06 7.61 -5.82
CA LEU A 166 1.69 8.93 -5.29
C LEU A 166 0.90 9.79 -6.29
N ALA A 167 1.11 9.60 -7.59
CA ALA A 167 0.54 10.45 -8.64
C ALA A 167 -0.99 10.62 -8.58
N PRO A 168 -1.81 9.59 -8.26
CA PRO A 168 -3.25 9.75 -8.10
C PRO A 168 -3.68 10.54 -6.86
N ASN A 169 -2.74 10.91 -5.97
CA ASN A 169 -3.01 11.49 -4.66
C ASN A 169 -3.90 10.56 -3.81
N PRO A 170 -3.44 9.31 -3.55
CA PRO A 170 -4.25 8.29 -2.92
C PRO A 170 -4.53 8.60 -1.45
N THR A 171 -5.64 8.10 -0.93
CA THR A 171 -5.98 8.17 0.51
C THR A 171 -5.01 7.33 1.34
N ILE A 172 -4.56 6.20 0.77
CA ILE A 172 -3.70 5.23 1.44
C ILE A 172 -2.58 4.80 0.50
N ILE A 173 -1.35 4.79 1.02
CA ILE A 173 -0.21 4.12 0.40
C ILE A 173 0.10 2.86 1.21
N VAL A 174 0.25 1.77 0.49
CA VAL A 174 0.74 0.49 1.00
C VAL A 174 2.12 0.24 0.42
N ALA A 175 3.12 0.01 1.26
CA ALA A 175 4.48 -0.31 0.85
C ALA A 175 4.87 -1.69 1.41
N ASP A 176 5.03 -2.67 0.52
CA ASP A 176 5.39 -4.05 0.88
C ASP A 176 6.88 -4.26 0.64
N GLU A 177 7.67 -4.29 1.72
CA GLU A 177 9.13 -4.46 1.73
C GLU A 177 9.82 -3.54 0.68
N PRO A 178 9.58 -2.20 0.70
CA PRO A 178 9.93 -1.30 -0.41
C PRO A 178 11.43 -1.17 -0.68
N THR A 179 12.28 -1.71 0.18
CA THR A 179 13.74 -1.66 0.07
C THR A 179 14.39 -3.04 -0.04
N GLY A 180 13.61 -4.12 -0.06
CA GLY A 180 14.11 -5.49 0.02
C GLY A 180 15.02 -5.94 -1.13
N ASN A 181 15.02 -5.22 -2.26
CA ASN A 181 15.86 -5.49 -3.44
C ASN A 181 16.95 -4.41 -3.66
N LEU A 182 17.20 -3.56 -2.66
CA LEU A 182 18.13 -2.43 -2.77
C LEU A 182 19.27 -2.55 -1.76
N ASP A 183 20.39 -1.93 -2.06
CA ASP A 183 21.44 -1.73 -1.08
C ASP A 183 21.00 -0.75 0.02
N GLU A 184 21.70 -0.78 1.15
CA GLU A 184 21.33 -0.01 2.36
C GLU A 184 21.22 1.50 2.09
N THR A 185 22.17 2.08 1.34
CA THR A 185 22.20 3.51 1.04
C THR A 185 21.01 3.92 0.17
N THR A 186 20.81 3.21 -0.93
CA THR A 186 19.67 3.43 -1.82
C THR A 186 18.34 3.20 -1.09
N GLY A 187 18.27 2.15 -0.26
CA GLY A 187 17.10 1.86 0.56
C GLY A 187 16.74 3.01 1.49
N ALA A 188 17.73 3.59 2.19
CA ALA A 188 17.51 4.73 3.07
C ALA A 188 16.94 5.94 2.32
N GLU A 189 17.44 6.23 1.10
CA GLU A 189 16.91 7.30 0.25
C GLU A 189 15.44 7.05 -0.16
N ILE A 190 15.09 5.82 -0.56
CA ILE A 190 13.71 5.45 -0.92
C ILE A 190 12.77 5.66 0.26
N ILE A 191 13.18 5.28 1.46
CA ILE A 191 12.38 5.48 2.67
C ILE A 191 12.17 6.96 2.98
N GLU A 192 13.21 7.80 2.82
CA GLU A 192 13.06 9.26 2.97
C GLU A 192 12.04 9.82 1.96
N LEU A 193 12.12 9.39 0.70
CA LEU A 193 11.18 9.81 -0.34
C LEU A 193 9.75 9.35 -0.03
N LEU A 194 9.56 8.12 0.47
CA LEU A 194 8.26 7.57 0.86
C LEU A 194 7.62 8.42 1.96
N PHE A 195 8.34 8.66 3.07
CA PHE A 195 7.81 9.49 4.18
C PHE A 195 7.61 10.96 3.77
N ARG A 196 8.48 11.50 2.93
CA ARG A 196 8.30 12.86 2.36
C ARG A 196 7.03 12.93 1.51
N GLY A 197 6.82 11.94 0.64
CA GLY A 197 5.62 11.81 -0.18
C GLY A 197 4.36 11.69 0.68
N GLN A 198 4.39 10.82 1.69
CA GLN A 198 3.29 10.63 2.64
C GLN A 198 2.88 11.94 3.31
N ARG A 199 3.86 12.71 3.82
CA ARG A 199 3.58 14.02 4.45
C ARG A 199 3.08 15.07 3.45
N ARG A 200 3.68 15.12 2.23
CA ARG A 200 3.31 16.08 1.19
C ARG A 200 1.86 15.91 0.73
N HIS A 201 1.40 14.67 0.60
CA HIS A 201 0.06 14.34 0.15
C HIS A 201 -0.95 14.18 1.31
N GLY A 202 -0.49 14.16 2.57
CA GLY A 202 -1.35 13.89 3.73
C GLY A 202 -1.97 12.48 3.71
N THR A 203 -1.34 11.54 2.99
CA THR A 203 -1.84 10.18 2.82
C THR A 203 -1.53 9.31 4.04
N THR A 204 -2.34 8.28 4.26
CA THR A 204 -2.09 7.25 5.27
C THR A 204 -1.08 6.25 4.72
N LEU A 205 -0.07 5.87 5.51
CA LEU A 205 0.97 4.91 5.11
C LEU A 205 0.82 3.61 5.89
N VAL A 206 0.74 2.49 5.19
CA VAL A 206 0.90 1.14 5.75
C VAL A 206 2.19 0.55 5.21
N LEU A 207 3.20 0.47 6.06
CA LEU A 207 4.54 -0.03 5.73
C LEU A 207 4.69 -1.46 6.24
N VAL A 208 4.82 -2.42 5.35
CA VAL A 208 5.16 -3.79 5.69
C VAL A 208 6.66 -3.96 5.64
N THR A 209 7.22 -4.45 6.72
CA THR A 209 8.65 -4.73 6.81
C THR A 209 8.95 -5.78 7.89
N HIS A 210 10.11 -6.39 7.81
CA HIS A 210 10.70 -7.19 8.87
C HIS A 210 11.83 -6.43 9.61
N ASP A 211 12.20 -5.26 9.11
CA ASP A 211 13.21 -4.38 9.71
C ASP A 211 12.59 -3.53 10.83
N THR A 212 13.06 -3.77 12.06
CA THR A 212 12.59 -3.07 13.25
C THR A 212 13.02 -1.60 13.30
N ALA A 213 14.19 -1.26 12.74
CA ALA A 213 14.66 0.13 12.68
C ALA A 213 13.79 0.95 11.71
N LEU A 214 13.41 0.35 10.58
CA LEU A 214 12.49 0.97 9.66
C LEU A 214 11.08 1.10 10.25
N ALA A 215 10.59 0.07 10.93
CA ALA A 215 9.29 0.11 11.61
C ALA A 215 9.21 1.20 12.68
N ALA A 216 10.31 1.45 13.40
CA ALA A 216 10.38 2.50 14.42
C ALA A 216 10.27 3.93 13.86
N ARG A 217 10.35 4.11 12.54
CA ARG A 217 10.09 5.41 11.88
C ARG A 217 8.60 5.72 11.71
N CYS A 218 7.75 4.71 11.85
CA CYS A 218 6.29 4.87 11.84
C CYS A 218 5.79 5.29 13.23
N GLY A 219 4.67 6.00 13.29
CA GLY A 219 4.07 6.44 14.56
C GLY A 219 3.43 5.31 15.37
N ARG A 220 3.24 4.13 14.75
CA ARG A 220 2.65 2.94 15.39
C ARG A 220 3.15 1.67 14.72
N ILE A 221 3.40 0.66 15.52
CA ILE A 221 3.84 -0.67 15.06
C ILE A 221 2.79 -1.70 15.48
N VAL A 222 2.27 -2.42 14.50
CA VAL A 222 1.39 -3.59 14.70
C VAL A 222 2.17 -4.84 14.37
N ARG A 223 2.20 -5.81 15.29
CA ARG A 223 2.89 -7.09 15.09
C ARG A 223 1.90 -8.16 14.66
N LEU A 224 2.20 -8.77 13.50
CA LEU A 224 1.43 -9.89 12.99
C LEU A 224 2.21 -11.20 13.18
N ARG A 225 1.58 -12.19 13.84
CA ARG A 225 2.16 -13.52 14.07
C ARG A 225 1.11 -14.60 13.81
N SER A 226 1.44 -15.56 12.97
CA SER A 226 0.55 -16.70 12.65
C SER A 226 -0.89 -16.28 12.31
N GLY A 227 -1.02 -15.18 11.55
CA GLY A 227 -2.30 -14.66 11.09
C GLY A 227 -3.10 -13.87 12.14
N ARG A 228 -2.54 -13.53 13.29
CA ARG A 228 -3.18 -12.74 14.36
C ARG A 228 -2.36 -11.50 14.68
N ILE A 229 -3.01 -10.45 15.15
CA ILE A 229 -2.32 -9.32 15.78
C ILE A 229 -1.84 -9.78 17.15
N ASP A 230 -0.51 -9.78 17.35
CA ASP A 230 0.19 -10.25 18.55
C ASP A 230 0.65 -9.08 19.45
N GLY A 231 0.29 -7.86 19.09
CA GLY A 231 0.55 -6.66 19.87
C GLY A 231 0.69 -5.40 19.04
N GLU A 232 0.52 -4.29 19.72
CA GLU A 232 0.69 -2.95 19.18
C GLU A 232 1.62 -2.16 20.10
N SER A 233 2.46 -1.30 19.52
CA SER A 233 3.32 -0.39 20.27
C SER A 233 3.45 0.95 19.54
N MET A 234 3.59 2.02 20.30
CA MET A 234 4.15 3.28 19.79
C MET A 234 5.67 3.20 19.98
N PRO A 235 6.47 3.65 19.00
CA PRO A 235 7.93 3.66 19.10
C PRO A 235 8.43 4.66 20.15
#